data_841e2eb21edd77b7e76d8ad4eee47923
#
_entry.id   841e2eb21edd77b7e76d8ad4eee47923
#
_cell.length_a   1.000
_cell.length_b   1.000
_cell.length_c   1.000
_cell.angle_alpha   90.00
_cell.angle_beta   90.00
_cell.angle_gamma   90.00
#
_symmetry.space_group_name_H-M   'P 1'
#
loop_
_entity.id
_entity.type
_entity.pdbx_description
1 polymer ?
#
loop_
_entity_poly.entity_id
_entity_poly.type
_entity_poly.pdbx_seq_one_letter_code
_entity_poly.pdbx_strand_id
1 'polypeptide(L)'
;YAQGKKLYYAQAYIGLHEKFMVKAHFIVEEGYENTLYNWLLNFQTKTEEYQAMYQSSQVLDETDIYVLSLPNYIPQGHENGLSLFDSNHNSLLLCGMRYFGEHKKGTLTLAWEIANRNGYVSCHGGLKQYQLKEKEYTIAFFGLSGSGKSTLTHNTHQDKYEIRILHDDAFVI
;
A
#
# COMPACT_ATOMS: atom_id res chain seq x y z
N TYR A 1 -11.50 -21.36 -12.18
CA TYR A 1 -10.84 -21.94 -11.00
C TYR A 1 -11.49 -21.49 -9.68
N ALA A 2 -11.75 -20.22 -9.49
CA ALA A 2 -12.30 -19.67 -8.24
C ALA A 2 -13.80 -19.94 -8.02
N GLN A 3 -14.51 -20.35 -9.07
CA GLN A 3 -15.94 -20.61 -8.98
C GLN A 3 -16.25 -21.75 -7.99
N GLY A 4 -17.13 -21.48 -7.03
CA GLY A 4 -17.52 -22.43 -5.98
C GLY A 4 -16.51 -22.57 -4.83
N LYS A 5 -15.39 -21.83 -4.83
CA LYS A 5 -14.45 -21.81 -3.72
C LYS A 5 -14.85 -20.77 -2.68
N LYS A 6 -14.52 -21.05 -1.44
CA LYS A 6 -14.64 -20.09 -0.37
C LYS A 6 -13.48 -19.09 -0.47
N LEU A 7 -13.82 -17.81 -0.47
CA LEU A 7 -12.89 -16.71 -0.53
C LEU A 7 -13.09 -15.80 0.69
N TYR A 8 -11.99 -15.29 1.22
CA TYR A 8 -12.01 -14.26 2.26
C TYR A 8 -11.79 -12.89 1.62
N TYR A 9 -12.41 -11.89 2.20
CA TYR A 9 -12.39 -10.52 1.70
C TYR A 9 -12.03 -9.54 2.80
N ALA A 10 -11.19 -8.56 2.48
CA ALA A 10 -10.90 -7.42 3.32
C ALA A 10 -10.89 -6.13 2.52
N GLN A 11 -11.10 -5.01 3.22
CA GLN A 11 -11.04 -3.66 2.69
C GLN A 11 -10.11 -2.82 3.54
N ALA A 12 -9.30 -1.98 2.90
CA ALA A 12 -8.40 -1.04 3.55
C ALA A 12 -8.31 0.28 2.77
N TYR A 13 -7.73 1.29 3.40
CA TYR A 13 -7.43 2.59 2.82
C TYR A 13 -5.93 2.81 2.71
N ILE A 14 -5.51 3.58 1.70
CA ILE A 14 -4.11 3.92 1.40
C ILE A 14 -4.03 5.41 1.13
N GLY A 15 -2.97 6.08 1.62
CA GLY A 15 -2.72 7.51 1.42
C GLY A 15 -3.07 8.37 2.63
N LEU A 16 -4.23 8.17 3.23
CA LEU A 16 -4.71 8.79 4.49
C LEU A 16 -4.53 10.32 4.53
N HIS A 17 -4.77 11.00 3.43
CA HIS A 17 -4.68 12.45 3.33
C HIS A 17 -5.87 13.03 2.55
N GLU A 18 -6.32 14.22 2.91
CA GLU A 18 -7.46 14.88 2.29
C GLU A 18 -7.38 15.02 0.76
N LYS A 19 -6.16 15.12 0.21
CA LYS A 19 -5.91 15.23 -1.23
C LYS A 19 -5.67 13.91 -1.93
N PHE A 20 -5.29 12.86 -1.19
CA PHE A 20 -5.02 11.55 -1.74
C PHE A 20 -5.39 10.44 -0.76
N MET A 21 -6.47 9.78 -1.03
CA MET A 21 -6.91 8.59 -0.30
C MET A 21 -7.62 7.65 -1.25
N VAL A 22 -7.14 6.42 -1.36
CA VAL A 22 -7.71 5.37 -2.22
C VAL A 22 -8.14 4.18 -1.39
N LYS A 23 -9.11 3.44 -1.91
CA LYS A 23 -9.66 2.26 -1.27
C LYS A 23 -9.19 1.00 -2.00
N ALA A 24 -8.79 0.00 -1.24
CA ALA A 24 -8.32 -1.27 -1.75
C ALA A 24 -9.13 -2.44 -1.19
N HIS A 25 -9.37 -3.42 -2.04
CA HIS A 25 -10.06 -4.67 -1.75
C HIS A 25 -9.10 -5.83 -1.96
N PHE A 26 -8.97 -6.67 -0.95
CA PHE A 26 -8.15 -7.87 -1.03
C PHE A 26 -9.02 -9.11 -0.90
N ILE A 27 -8.89 -10.01 -1.84
CA ILE A 27 -9.63 -11.27 -1.92
C ILE A 27 -8.61 -12.40 -1.99
N VAL A 28 -8.74 -13.38 -1.11
CA VAL A 28 -7.83 -14.54 -1.06
C VAL A 28 -8.60 -15.82 -0.80
N GLU A 29 -8.16 -16.93 -1.37
CA GLU A 29 -8.78 -18.23 -1.14
C GLU A 29 -8.54 -18.75 0.29
N GLU A 30 -9.45 -19.59 0.77
CA GLU A 30 -9.39 -20.24 2.07
C GLU A 30 -8.05 -20.96 2.28
N GLY A 31 -7.54 -20.93 3.53
CA GLY A 31 -6.24 -21.46 3.91
C GLY A 31 -5.10 -20.44 3.85
N TYR A 32 -5.39 -19.20 3.45
CA TYR A 32 -4.41 -18.10 3.40
C TYR A 32 -4.84 -16.89 4.23
N GLU A 33 -5.51 -17.12 5.33
CA GLU A 33 -5.99 -16.09 6.27
C GLU A 33 -4.84 -15.26 6.83
N ASN A 34 -3.66 -15.85 7.02
CA ASN A 34 -2.47 -15.12 7.44
C ASN A 34 -1.99 -14.11 6.39
N THR A 35 -2.17 -14.38 5.11
CA THR A 35 -1.85 -13.41 4.06
C THR A 35 -2.80 -12.22 4.14
N LEU A 36 -4.10 -12.48 4.35
CA LEU A 36 -5.11 -11.45 4.59
C LEU A 36 -4.78 -10.62 5.83
N TYR A 37 -4.46 -11.28 6.95
CA TYR A 37 -4.11 -10.61 8.20
C TYR A 37 -2.88 -9.72 8.05
N ASN A 38 -1.82 -10.24 7.42
CA ASN A 38 -0.62 -9.47 7.14
C ASN A 38 -0.89 -8.27 6.22
N TRP A 39 -1.79 -8.42 5.25
CA TRP A 39 -2.19 -7.32 4.38
C TRP A 39 -2.90 -6.21 5.19
N LEU A 40 -3.82 -6.58 6.09
CA LEU A 40 -4.50 -5.64 6.99
C LEU A 40 -3.55 -4.95 7.97
N LEU A 41 -2.42 -5.57 8.35
CA LEU A 41 -1.38 -4.94 9.18
C LEU A 41 -0.55 -3.89 8.41
N ASN A 42 -0.56 -3.93 7.08
CA ASN A 42 0.23 -3.01 6.25
C ASN A 42 -0.58 -1.85 5.67
N PHE A 43 -1.91 -1.92 5.73
CA PHE A 43 -2.81 -0.90 5.21
C PHE A 43 -3.84 -0.52 6.25
N GLN A 44 -4.39 0.68 6.14
CA GLN A 44 -5.35 1.16 7.14
C GLN A 44 -6.69 0.43 7.01
N THR A 45 -7.04 -0.34 8.01
CA THR A 45 -8.33 -1.05 8.06
C THR A 45 -9.51 -0.08 8.10
N LYS A 46 -10.64 -0.50 7.58
CA LYS A 46 -11.88 0.26 7.59
C LYS A 46 -12.39 0.42 9.03
N THR A 47 -12.37 1.65 9.53
CA THR A 47 -13.05 2.10 10.75
C THR A 47 -14.03 3.23 10.39
N GLU A 48 -14.90 3.62 11.31
CA GLU A 48 -15.80 4.76 11.09
C GLU A 48 -15.02 6.06 10.81
N GLU A 49 -13.94 6.29 11.55
CA GLU A 49 -13.05 7.45 11.38
C GLU A 49 -12.44 7.50 9.98
N TYR A 50 -11.81 6.42 9.52
CA TYR A 50 -11.18 6.38 8.20
C TYR A 50 -12.18 6.31 7.05
N GLN A 51 -13.36 5.80 7.30
CA GLN A 51 -14.46 5.89 6.32
C GLN A 51 -14.92 7.33 6.17
N ALA A 52 -15.08 8.07 7.25
CA ALA A 52 -15.42 9.49 7.21
C ALA A 52 -14.32 10.33 6.53
N MET A 53 -13.05 10.04 6.86
CA MET A 53 -11.89 10.67 6.20
C MET A 53 -11.91 10.42 4.68
N TYR A 54 -12.15 9.19 4.24
CA TYR A 54 -12.26 8.85 2.82
C TYR A 54 -13.41 9.59 2.13
N GLN A 55 -14.58 9.69 2.78
CA GLN A 55 -15.73 10.40 2.24
C GLN A 55 -15.50 11.91 2.11
N SER A 56 -14.68 12.49 2.98
CA SER A 56 -14.31 13.92 2.95
C SER A 56 -13.06 14.21 2.12
N SER A 57 -12.32 13.20 1.68
CA SER A 57 -11.13 13.37 0.86
C SER A 57 -11.47 13.77 -0.57
N GLN A 58 -10.47 14.26 -1.31
CA GLN A 58 -10.62 14.60 -2.72
C GLN A 58 -11.11 13.37 -3.51
N VAL A 59 -12.20 13.53 -4.23
CA VAL A 59 -12.69 12.50 -5.15
C VAL A 59 -11.73 12.41 -6.33
N LEU A 60 -11.16 11.24 -6.51
CA LEU A 60 -10.36 10.89 -7.69
C LEU A 60 -11.29 10.18 -8.68
N ASP A 61 -11.17 10.49 -9.98
CA ASP A 61 -11.92 9.79 -11.05
C ASP A 61 -11.26 8.43 -11.33
N GLU A 62 -11.28 7.57 -10.33
CA GLU A 62 -10.60 6.28 -10.32
C GLU A 62 -11.49 5.20 -9.69
N THR A 63 -11.40 3.99 -10.21
CA THR A 63 -11.99 2.82 -9.55
C THR A 63 -11.19 2.43 -8.31
N ASP A 64 -11.82 1.76 -7.36
CA ASP A 64 -11.13 1.15 -6.22
C ASP A 64 -10.08 0.13 -6.71
N ILE A 65 -9.07 -0.13 -5.88
CA ILE A 65 -8.06 -1.16 -6.15
C ILE A 65 -8.63 -2.54 -5.80
N TYR A 66 -8.46 -3.52 -6.69
CA TYR A 66 -8.85 -4.91 -6.45
C TYR A 66 -7.65 -5.85 -6.58
N VAL A 67 -7.38 -6.61 -5.54
CA VAL A 67 -6.33 -7.63 -5.52
C VAL A 67 -6.97 -9.00 -5.26
N LEU A 68 -6.87 -9.90 -6.24
CA LEU A 68 -7.31 -11.30 -6.11
C LEU A 68 -6.07 -12.20 -6.01
N SER A 69 -6.00 -12.96 -4.92
CA SER A 69 -4.91 -13.91 -4.67
C SER A 69 -5.43 -15.35 -4.69
N LEU A 70 -4.86 -16.16 -5.56
CA LEU A 70 -5.17 -17.58 -5.76
C LEU A 70 -3.88 -18.41 -5.62
N PRO A 71 -3.33 -18.57 -4.39
CA PRO A 71 -2.02 -19.18 -4.18
C PRO A 71 -1.92 -20.65 -4.59
N ASN A 72 -3.05 -21.36 -4.67
CA ASN A 72 -3.08 -22.76 -5.10
C ASN A 72 -3.36 -22.93 -6.60
N TYR A 73 -3.61 -21.83 -7.32
CA TYR A 73 -3.78 -21.89 -8.77
C TYR A 73 -2.47 -21.57 -9.49
N ILE A 74 -1.88 -22.58 -10.10
CA ILE A 74 -0.66 -22.45 -10.91
C ILE A 74 -1.08 -22.53 -12.38
N PRO A 75 -1.05 -21.42 -13.12
CA PRO A 75 -1.35 -21.42 -14.55
C PRO A 75 -0.31 -22.24 -15.32
N GLN A 76 -0.75 -22.91 -16.36
CA GLN A 76 0.15 -23.68 -17.24
C GLN A 76 1.25 -22.79 -17.80
N GLY A 77 2.51 -23.23 -17.72
CA GLY A 77 3.68 -22.46 -18.15
C GLY A 77 4.15 -21.37 -17.17
N HIS A 78 3.55 -21.30 -15.97
CA HIS A 78 3.90 -20.32 -14.93
C HIS A 78 4.11 -21.01 -13.56
N GLU A 79 5.00 -22.00 -13.53
CA GLU A 79 5.25 -22.85 -12.35
C GLU A 79 5.77 -22.06 -11.13
N ASN A 80 6.37 -20.89 -11.39
CA ASN A 80 6.85 -19.96 -10.34
C ASN A 80 5.80 -18.94 -9.90
N GLY A 81 4.55 -19.07 -10.39
CA GLY A 81 3.47 -18.13 -10.16
C GLY A 81 3.37 -17.04 -11.24
N LEU A 82 2.31 -16.27 -11.17
CA LEU A 82 2.00 -15.22 -12.13
C LEU A 82 1.36 -14.04 -11.42
N SER A 83 1.90 -12.83 -11.69
CA SER A 83 1.31 -11.55 -11.30
C SER A 83 0.82 -10.83 -12.56
N LEU A 84 -0.48 -10.56 -12.63
CA LEU A 84 -1.11 -9.81 -13.72
C LEU A 84 -1.65 -8.50 -13.19
N PHE A 85 -1.08 -7.40 -13.68
CA PHE A 85 -1.52 -6.04 -13.36
C PHE A 85 -2.37 -5.49 -14.51
N ASP A 86 -3.53 -4.94 -14.15
CA ASP A 86 -4.32 -4.09 -15.04
C ASP A 86 -4.45 -2.70 -14.39
N SER A 87 -3.56 -1.80 -14.79
CA SER A 87 -3.52 -0.44 -14.25
C SER A 87 -4.73 0.41 -14.69
N ASN A 88 -5.35 0.08 -15.81
CA ASN A 88 -6.55 0.81 -16.29
C ASN A 88 -7.79 0.51 -15.43
N HIS A 89 -7.86 -0.68 -14.83
CA HIS A 89 -8.96 -1.09 -13.94
C HIS A 89 -8.51 -1.25 -12.48
N ASN A 90 -7.32 -0.75 -12.13
CA ASN A 90 -6.74 -0.81 -10.78
C ASN A 90 -6.82 -2.22 -10.18
N SER A 91 -6.51 -3.25 -10.96
CA SER A 91 -6.64 -4.63 -10.51
C SER A 91 -5.36 -5.44 -10.65
N LEU A 92 -5.20 -6.39 -9.72
CA LEU A 92 -4.08 -7.31 -9.64
C LEU A 92 -4.59 -8.74 -9.40
N LEU A 93 -4.17 -9.66 -10.24
CA LEU A 93 -4.36 -11.09 -10.04
C LEU A 93 -3.01 -11.74 -9.73
N LEU A 94 -2.95 -12.44 -8.58
CA LEU A 94 -1.80 -13.23 -8.14
C LEU A 94 -2.16 -14.72 -8.16
N CYS A 95 -1.46 -15.49 -8.98
CA CYS A 95 -1.69 -16.93 -9.14
C CYS A 95 -0.43 -17.71 -8.72
N GLY A 96 -0.59 -18.76 -7.91
CA GLY A 96 0.50 -19.63 -7.49
C GLY A 96 1.54 -18.96 -6.57
N MET A 97 1.24 -17.76 -6.06
CA MET A 97 2.18 -16.95 -5.28
C MET A 97 1.80 -16.94 -3.81
N ARG A 98 2.75 -17.31 -2.95
CA ARG A 98 2.59 -17.35 -1.49
C ARG A 98 3.44 -16.30 -0.78
N TYR A 99 4.39 -15.69 -1.48
CA TYR A 99 5.25 -14.66 -0.91
C TYR A 99 4.46 -13.38 -0.67
N PHE A 100 4.34 -12.97 0.60
CA PHE A 100 3.54 -11.82 1.01
C PHE A 100 3.98 -10.51 0.36
N GLY A 101 5.27 -10.36 0.04
CA GLY A 101 5.79 -9.16 -0.59
C GLY A 101 5.07 -8.77 -1.89
N GLU A 102 4.64 -9.76 -2.69
CA GLU A 102 3.88 -9.50 -3.92
C GLU A 102 2.51 -8.88 -3.64
N HIS A 103 1.84 -9.34 -2.59
CA HIS A 103 0.54 -8.81 -2.17
C HIS A 103 0.64 -7.36 -1.71
N LYS A 104 1.62 -7.05 -0.85
CA LYS A 104 1.88 -5.70 -0.34
C LYS A 104 2.33 -4.77 -1.46
N LYS A 105 3.42 -5.14 -2.16
CA LYS A 105 4.01 -4.28 -3.19
C LYS A 105 3.08 -4.11 -4.40
N GLY A 106 2.36 -5.15 -4.77
CA GLY A 106 1.36 -5.08 -5.84
C GLY A 106 0.24 -4.08 -5.52
N THR A 107 -0.29 -4.11 -4.31
CA THR A 107 -1.29 -3.13 -3.86
C THR A 107 -0.73 -1.70 -3.90
N LEU A 108 0.51 -1.50 -3.40
CA LEU A 108 1.17 -0.19 -3.44
C LEU A 108 1.44 0.27 -4.88
N THR A 109 1.82 -0.63 -5.78
CA THR A 109 2.04 -0.31 -7.20
C THR A 109 0.78 0.26 -7.83
N LEU A 110 -0.38 -0.35 -7.61
CA LEU A 110 -1.65 0.18 -8.12
C LEU A 110 -2.00 1.54 -7.49
N ALA A 111 -1.77 1.72 -6.18
CA ALA A 111 -1.98 3.02 -5.54
C ALA A 111 -1.06 4.10 -6.12
N TRP A 112 0.19 3.75 -6.45
CA TRP A 112 1.13 4.65 -7.12
C TRP A 112 0.74 4.97 -8.56
N GLU A 113 0.18 4.01 -9.29
CA GLU A 113 -0.38 4.26 -10.63
C GLU A 113 -1.51 5.28 -10.58
N ILE A 114 -2.44 5.13 -9.62
CA ILE A 114 -3.51 6.11 -9.38
C ILE A 114 -2.89 7.47 -9.03
N ALA A 115 -1.91 7.52 -8.12
CA ALA A 115 -1.24 8.75 -7.75
C ALA A 115 -0.60 9.44 -8.96
N ASN A 116 0.15 8.70 -9.77
CA ASN A 116 0.83 9.23 -10.96
C ASN A 116 -0.16 9.80 -11.99
N ARG A 117 -1.29 9.12 -12.24
CA ARG A 117 -2.34 9.62 -13.15
C ARG A 117 -3.00 10.89 -12.64
N ASN A 118 -2.99 11.10 -11.31
CA ASN A 118 -3.59 12.27 -10.65
C ASN A 118 -2.55 13.36 -10.33
N GLY A 119 -1.37 13.32 -10.93
CA GLY A 119 -0.36 14.38 -10.87
C GLY A 119 0.57 14.32 -9.67
N TYR A 120 0.57 13.22 -8.89
CA TYR A 120 1.51 12.99 -7.80
C TYR A 120 2.74 12.22 -8.27
N VAL A 121 3.83 12.36 -7.53
CA VAL A 121 5.06 11.58 -7.73
C VAL A 121 5.15 10.50 -6.66
N SER A 122 5.24 9.26 -7.08
CA SER A 122 5.36 8.10 -6.20
C SER A 122 6.80 7.87 -5.76
N CYS A 123 7.02 7.71 -4.47
CA CYS A 123 8.34 7.54 -3.88
C CYS A 123 8.42 6.32 -2.99
N HIS A 124 9.49 5.53 -3.16
CA HIS A 124 9.88 4.47 -2.24
C HIS A 124 10.87 5.03 -1.22
N GLY A 125 10.41 5.27 0.00
CA GLY A 125 11.22 5.88 1.04
C GLY A 125 10.44 6.24 2.28
N GLY A 126 11.04 7.03 3.15
CA GLY A 126 10.46 7.45 4.41
C GLY A 126 10.19 8.95 4.49
N LEU A 127 9.20 9.30 5.28
CA LEU A 127 8.85 10.66 5.66
C LEU A 127 9.09 10.88 7.14
N LYS A 128 9.79 11.94 7.46
CA LYS A 128 10.07 12.38 8.84
C LYS A 128 9.73 13.84 9.01
N GLN A 129 8.97 14.15 10.04
CA GLN A 129 8.64 15.50 10.45
C GLN A 129 9.51 15.93 11.64
N TYR A 130 10.01 17.13 11.58
CA TYR A 130 10.76 17.79 12.64
C TYR A 130 9.99 19.01 13.15
N GLN A 131 9.82 19.09 14.47
CA GLN A 131 9.38 20.31 15.11
C GLN A 131 10.58 21.17 15.48
N LEU A 132 10.77 22.27 14.78
CA LEU A 132 11.85 23.22 15.04
C LEU A 132 11.27 24.57 15.46
N LYS A 133 11.31 24.86 16.76
CA LYS A 133 10.65 26.01 17.39
C LYS A 133 9.14 25.99 17.09
N GLU A 134 8.62 26.97 16.37
CA GLU A 134 7.19 27.08 16.03
C GLU A 134 6.85 26.55 14.62
N LYS A 135 7.82 25.90 13.95
CA LYS A 135 7.64 25.43 12.57
C LYS A 135 7.85 23.93 12.46
N GLU A 136 7.02 23.31 11.66
CA GLU A 136 7.15 21.92 11.25
C GLU A 136 7.83 21.80 9.89
N TYR A 137 8.78 20.87 9.79
CA TYR A 137 9.47 20.55 8.54
C TYR A 137 9.33 19.08 8.25
N THR A 138 8.76 18.75 7.11
CA THR A 138 8.69 17.36 6.64
C THR A 138 9.82 17.10 5.64
N ILE A 139 10.63 16.10 5.93
CA ILE A 139 11.76 15.68 5.10
C ILE A 139 11.47 14.30 4.53
N ALA A 140 11.60 14.16 3.21
CA ALA A 140 11.47 12.91 2.48
C ALA A 140 12.86 12.30 2.22
N PHE A 141 13.00 11.00 2.54
CA PHE A 141 14.21 10.22 2.26
C PHE A 141 13.86 9.16 1.22
N PHE A 142 14.31 9.32 0.01
CA PHE A 142 14.07 8.35 -1.07
C PHE A 142 15.36 8.08 -1.86
N GLY A 143 15.39 6.94 -2.54
CA GLY A 143 16.58 6.51 -3.30
C GLY A 143 16.62 4.99 -3.47
N LEU A 144 17.73 4.47 -3.96
CA LEU A 144 17.92 3.06 -4.26
C LEU A 144 17.88 2.18 -2.99
N SER A 145 17.64 0.89 -3.17
CA SER A 145 17.76 -0.09 -2.09
C SER A 145 19.16 -0.07 -1.50
N GLY A 146 19.28 -0.15 -0.17
CA GLY A 146 20.57 -0.11 0.53
C GLY A 146 21.18 1.29 0.70
N SER A 147 20.55 2.38 0.22
CA SER A 147 21.06 3.74 0.34
C SER A 147 20.92 4.35 1.75
N GLY A 148 20.37 3.62 2.71
CA GLY A 148 20.21 4.08 4.09
C GLY A 148 18.93 4.88 4.37
N LYS A 149 17.91 4.81 3.50
CA LYS A 149 16.64 5.51 3.70
C LYS A 149 16.02 5.27 5.07
N SER A 150 15.75 4.00 5.41
CA SER A 150 15.15 3.63 6.69
C SER A 150 16.05 4.01 7.87
N THR A 151 17.36 3.90 7.74
CA THR A 151 18.30 4.35 8.76
C THR A 151 18.16 5.85 9.04
N LEU A 152 18.07 6.67 8.00
CA LEU A 152 17.88 8.12 8.15
C LEU A 152 16.49 8.47 8.67
N THR A 153 15.47 7.76 8.20
CA THR A 153 14.09 7.95 8.66
C THR A 153 13.96 7.68 10.15
N HIS A 154 14.54 6.57 10.64
CA HIS A 154 14.44 6.16 12.05
C HIS A 154 15.49 6.79 12.99
N ASN A 155 16.47 7.50 12.47
CA ASN A 155 17.49 8.14 13.32
C ASN A 155 16.87 9.24 14.19
N THR A 156 17.02 9.14 15.52
CA THR A 156 16.47 10.11 16.50
C THR A 156 17.37 11.32 16.71
N HIS A 157 18.56 11.35 16.08
CA HIS A 157 19.56 12.41 16.25
C HIS A 157 19.94 12.66 17.73
N GLN A 158 20.03 11.58 18.52
CA GLN A 158 20.31 11.64 19.97
C GLN A 158 19.26 12.45 20.74
N ASP A 159 18.02 12.42 20.28
CA ASP A 159 16.85 13.11 20.87
C ASP A 159 17.01 14.64 20.95
N LYS A 160 17.85 15.21 20.09
CA LYS A 160 18.04 16.67 20.01
C LYS A 160 16.86 17.43 19.41
N TYR A 161 16.00 16.73 18.71
CA TYR A 161 14.86 17.30 18.02
C TYR A 161 13.59 16.51 18.36
N GLU A 162 12.47 17.18 18.46
CA GLU A 162 11.17 16.51 18.43
C GLU A 162 10.90 16.05 17.01
N ILE A 163 10.76 14.74 16.83
CA ILE A 163 10.55 14.12 15.52
C ILE A 163 9.33 13.20 15.53
N ARG A 164 8.68 13.13 14.39
CA ARG A 164 7.61 12.17 14.10
C ARG A 164 7.95 11.44 12.80
N ILE A 165 7.96 10.12 12.83
CA ILE A 165 8.05 9.31 11.63
C ILE A 165 6.65 9.19 11.06
N LEU A 166 6.44 9.71 9.86
CA LEU A 166 5.14 9.69 9.19
C LEU A 166 4.96 8.41 8.38
N HIS A 167 6.02 7.98 7.70
CA HIS A 167 6.03 6.73 6.95
C HIS A 167 7.48 6.27 6.67
N ASP A 168 7.70 4.96 6.42
CA ASP A 168 9.04 4.39 6.19
C ASP A 168 9.18 3.60 4.88
N ASP A 169 8.13 3.34 4.13
CA ASP A 169 8.21 2.46 2.95
C ASP A 169 7.72 3.14 1.66
N ALA A 170 6.64 3.92 1.72
CA ALA A 170 5.99 4.47 0.54
C ALA A 170 5.30 5.81 0.85
N PHE A 171 5.40 6.76 -0.05
CA PHE A 171 4.68 8.02 0.02
C PHE A 171 4.49 8.62 -1.38
N VAL A 172 3.66 9.65 -1.48
CA VAL A 172 3.45 10.45 -2.69
C VAL A 172 3.70 11.92 -2.40
N ILE A 173 4.17 12.66 -3.40
CA ILE A 173 4.43 14.11 -3.35
C ILE A 173 3.54 14.80 -4.38
#